data_0cced55cc4b0ef40dcc8412855ef01be
#
_entry.id   0cced55cc4b0ef40dcc8412855ef01be
#
_cell.length_a   1.000
_cell.length_b   1.000
_cell.length_c   1.000
_cell.angle_alpha   90.00
_cell.angle_beta   90.00
_cell.angle_gamma   90.00
#
_symmetry.space_group_name_H-M   'P 1'
#
loop_
_entity.id
_entity.type
_entity.pdbx_description
1 polymer ?
#
loop_
_entity_poly.entity_id
_entity_poly.type
_entity_poly.pdbx_seq_one_letter_code
_entity_poly.pdbx_strand_id
1 'polypeptide(L)'
;MRFLHRGIEYSLPDEWWVEAGMEGFAVPRHSFLAGPSQWLDLPVFHVAVEEVRPLLRNGSHGVFNDSPESGSAHDRVVRILRGFRDDAAIPPVEIARLADGSGPRFKLVHGVHRFYCGVAAGFSQVPAVEAVDIWGDSTGEA
;
A
#
# COMPACT_ATOMS: atom_id res chain seq x y z
N MET A 1 2.80 -11.58 11.05
CA MET A 1 4.16 -11.18 10.67
C MET A 1 4.33 -9.68 10.86
N ARG A 2 5.54 -9.27 11.19
CA ARG A 2 5.85 -7.86 11.41
C ARG A 2 6.78 -7.36 10.33
N PHE A 3 6.60 -6.10 9.95
CA PHE A 3 7.46 -5.48 8.96
C PHE A 3 7.55 -3.99 9.27
N LEU A 4 8.55 -3.32 8.67
CA LEU A 4 8.80 -1.92 8.94
C LEU A 4 8.56 -1.08 7.68
N HIS A 5 8.04 0.13 7.89
CA HIS A 5 7.98 1.14 6.86
C HIS A 5 8.42 2.45 7.49
N ARG A 6 9.55 2.97 7.05
CA ARG A 6 10.17 4.20 7.55
C ARG A 6 10.27 4.20 9.08
N GLY A 7 10.68 3.05 9.64
CA GLY A 7 10.89 2.91 11.08
C GLY A 7 9.62 2.62 11.88
N ILE A 8 8.46 2.61 11.26
CA ILE A 8 7.21 2.28 11.94
C ILE A 8 6.93 0.80 11.73
N GLU A 9 6.63 0.09 12.80
CA GLU A 9 6.34 -1.34 12.75
C GLU A 9 4.86 -1.55 12.45
N TYR A 10 4.58 -2.47 11.53
CA TYR A 10 3.24 -2.89 11.16
C TYR A 10 3.12 -4.39 11.36
N SER A 11 1.90 -4.87 11.53
CA SER A 11 1.63 -6.27 11.77
C SER A 11 0.55 -6.76 10.81
N LEU A 12 0.86 -7.84 10.12
CA LEU A 12 -0.08 -8.53 9.21
C LEU A 12 -0.35 -9.90 9.84
N PRO A 13 -1.62 -10.30 10.02
CA PRO A 13 -1.89 -11.61 10.61
C PRO A 13 -1.24 -12.72 9.81
N ASP A 14 -0.54 -13.60 10.50
CA ASP A 14 0.16 -14.72 9.86
C ASP A 14 -0.80 -15.63 9.10
N GLU A 15 -2.00 -15.79 9.62
CA GLU A 15 -3.01 -16.64 8.98
C GLU A 15 -3.39 -16.14 7.60
N TRP A 16 -3.42 -14.82 7.41
CA TRP A 16 -3.77 -14.23 6.11
C TRP A 16 -2.68 -14.50 5.08
N TRP A 17 -1.43 -14.43 5.53
CA TRP A 17 -0.28 -14.73 4.68
C TRP A 17 -0.31 -16.18 4.21
N VAL A 18 -0.54 -17.11 5.14
CA VAL A 18 -0.62 -18.52 4.82
C VAL A 18 -1.81 -18.81 3.93
N GLU A 19 -2.95 -18.24 4.25
CA GLU A 19 -4.18 -18.44 3.46
C GLU A 19 -3.99 -17.98 2.02
N ALA A 20 -3.25 -16.92 1.81
CA ALA A 20 -2.98 -16.39 0.47
C ALA A 20 -1.95 -17.23 -0.30
N GLY A 21 -1.32 -18.20 0.36
CA GLY A 21 -0.32 -19.04 -0.29
C GLY A 21 1.03 -18.34 -0.44
N MET A 22 1.34 -17.43 0.46
CA MET A 22 2.55 -16.61 0.35
C MET A 22 3.77 -17.25 1.00
N GLU A 23 3.65 -18.39 1.59
CA GLU A 23 4.81 -19.05 2.22
C GLU A 23 5.89 -19.29 1.16
N GLY A 24 7.10 -18.84 1.46
CA GLY A 24 8.20 -18.93 0.52
C GLY A 24 8.19 -17.91 -0.61
N PHE A 25 7.25 -16.97 -0.57
CA PHE A 25 7.18 -15.94 -1.62
C PHE A 25 8.45 -15.11 -1.65
N ALA A 26 8.96 -14.87 -2.85
CA ALA A 26 10.07 -13.94 -3.10
C ALA A 26 9.64 -13.01 -4.20
N VAL A 27 9.94 -11.72 -4.04
CA VAL A 27 9.53 -10.72 -5.04
C VAL A 27 10.23 -10.99 -6.37
N PRO A 28 9.48 -11.05 -7.48
CA PRO A 28 10.09 -11.30 -8.79
C PRO A 28 10.72 -10.06 -9.42
N ARG A 29 10.40 -8.88 -8.89
CA ARG A 29 10.90 -7.61 -9.40
C ARG A 29 10.76 -6.56 -8.30
N HIS A 30 11.10 -5.29 -8.60
CA HIS A 30 11.05 -4.23 -7.60
C HIS A 30 9.64 -3.83 -7.21
N SER A 31 8.68 -4.02 -8.10
CA SER A 31 7.30 -3.58 -7.92
C SER A 31 6.34 -4.66 -8.41
N PHE A 32 5.14 -4.70 -7.86
CA PHE A 32 4.12 -5.59 -8.42
C PHE A 32 3.61 -5.01 -9.74
N LEU A 33 2.97 -5.88 -10.55
CA LEU A 33 2.45 -5.46 -11.85
C LEU A 33 1.22 -4.59 -11.67
N ALA A 34 1.18 -3.49 -12.43
CA ALA A 34 0.08 -2.56 -12.35
C ALA A 34 -1.01 -2.91 -13.36
N GLY A 35 -2.25 -2.99 -12.86
CA GLY A 35 -3.42 -3.00 -13.73
C GLY A 35 -3.90 -1.57 -13.99
N PRO A 36 -5.01 -1.40 -14.69
CA PRO A 36 -5.58 -0.08 -14.88
C PRO A 36 -6.02 0.54 -13.56
N SER A 37 -5.88 1.86 -13.44
CA SER A 37 -6.40 2.57 -12.29
C SER A 37 -7.93 2.44 -12.28
N GLN A 38 -8.51 2.26 -11.08
CA GLN A 38 -9.95 2.11 -10.95
C GLN A 38 -10.72 3.39 -11.25
N TRP A 39 -10.11 4.52 -10.92
CA TRP A 39 -10.85 5.78 -10.88
C TRP A 39 -10.35 6.79 -11.89
N LEU A 40 -9.07 6.69 -12.26
CA LEU A 40 -8.41 7.75 -13.00
C LEU A 40 -7.65 7.16 -14.17
N ASP A 41 -7.79 7.80 -15.32
CA ASP A 41 -7.00 7.45 -16.51
C ASP A 41 -5.72 8.30 -16.49
N LEU A 42 -4.81 7.94 -15.57
CA LEU A 42 -3.59 8.68 -15.33
C LEU A 42 -2.38 7.80 -15.59
N PRO A 43 -1.26 8.41 -15.97
CA PRO A 43 -0.02 7.64 -16.15
C PRO A 43 0.40 6.94 -14.87
N VAL A 44 0.83 5.70 -15.00
CA VAL A 44 1.35 4.92 -13.89
C VAL A 44 2.86 5.11 -13.85
N PHE A 45 3.39 5.35 -12.65
CA PHE A 45 4.82 5.40 -12.43
C PHE A 45 5.16 4.62 -11.15
N HIS A 46 6.44 4.37 -10.93
CA HIS A 46 6.88 3.59 -9.78
C HIS A 46 7.47 4.50 -8.73
N VAL A 47 7.07 4.27 -7.48
CA VAL A 47 7.48 5.08 -6.34
C VAL A 47 8.15 4.17 -5.33
N ALA A 48 9.33 4.57 -4.85
CA ALA A 48 9.97 3.86 -3.76
C ALA A 48 9.08 3.92 -2.52
N VAL A 49 8.92 2.78 -1.85
CA VAL A 49 8.05 2.74 -0.65
C VAL A 49 8.55 3.70 0.42
N GLU A 50 9.88 3.94 0.47
CA GLU A 50 10.47 4.84 1.45
C GLU A 50 10.18 6.31 1.16
N GLU A 51 9.65 6.65 -0.01
CA GLU A 51 9.26 8.01 -0.35
C GLU A 51 7.83 8.33 0.05
N VAL A 52 7.10 7.36 0.60
CA VAL A 52 5.69 7.52 0.97
C VAL A 52 5.59 7.66 2.48
N ARG A 53 4.85 8.67 2.92
CA ARG A 53 4.68 8.97 4.34
C ARG A 53 3.96 7.81 5.04
N PRO A 54 4.48 7.36 6.21
CA PRO A 54 3.80 6.30 6.95
C PRO A 54 2.39 6.72 7.36
N LEU A 55 1.46 5.79 7.24
CA LEU A 55 0.09 6.01 7.68
C LEU A 55 -0.06 5.46 9.08
N LEU A 56 -0.51 6.33 10.00
CA LEU A 56 -0.83 5.93 11.37
C LEU A 56 -2.33 5.98 11.52
N ARG A 57 -2.94 4.81 11.69
CA ARG A 57 -4.38 4.69 11.85
C ARG A 57 -4.63 3.75 13.01
N ASN A 58 -5.19 4.28 14.08
CA ASN A 58 -5.38 3.50 15.33
C ASN A 58 -4.06 2.89 15.78
N GLY A 59 -2.97 3.66 15.64
CA GLY A 59 -1.63 3.13 15.82
C GLY A 59 -1.16 2.39 14.58
N SER A 60 0.07 1.89 14.63
CA SER A 60 0.71 1.28 13.47
C SER A 60 0.01 0.00 13.01
N HIS A 61 -0.78 -0.64 13.87
CA HIS A 61 -1.42 -1.90 13.55
C HIS A 61 -2.76 -1.73 12.83
N GLY A 62 -3.35 -0.52 12.87
CA GLY A 62 -4.70 -0.30 12.37
C GLY A 62 -4.88 -0.49 10.87
N VAL A 63 -3.79 -0.59 10.11
CA VAL A 63 -3.86 -0.76 8.66
C VAL A 63 -4.56 -2.07 8.29
N PHE A 64 -4.36 -3.12 9.07
CA PHE A 64 -4.90 -4.45 8.76
C PHE A 64 -6.00 -4.88 9.73
N ASN A 65 -6.58 -3.97 10.48
CA ASN A 65 -7.65 -4.31 11.41
C ASN A 65 -8.94 -4.61 10.65
N ASP A 66 -9.59 -5.71 11.01
CA ASP A 66 -10.95 -5.96 10.58
C ASP A 66 -11.91 -5.17 11.46
N SER A 67 -12.97 -4.70 10.85
CA SER A 67 -14.01 -3.97 11.53
C SER A 67 -15.36 -4.37 10.95
N PRO A 68 -16.35 -4.66 11.78
CA PRO A 68 -17.68 -4.98 11.26
C PRO A 68 -18.27 -3.86 10.42
N GLU A 69 -17.96 -2.62 10.75
CA GLU A 69 -18.50 -1.46 10.03
C GLU A 69 -17.87 -1.26 8.68
N SER A 70 -16.59 -1.61 8.53
CA SER A 70 -15.85 -1.32 7.31
C SER A 70 -15.76 -2.50 6.37
N GLY A 71 -16.45 -3.60 6.68
CA GLY A 71 -16.31 -4.82 5.92
C GLY A 71 -15.00 -5.51 6.25
N SER A 72 -14.60 -6.43 5.40
CA SER A 72 -13.51 -7.33 5.73
C SER A 72 -12.21 -6.87 5.10
N ALA A 73 -11.29 -6.39 5.91
CA ALA A 73 -9.91 -6.17 5.50
C ALA A 73 -9.26 -7.49 5.12
N HIS A 74 -9.63 -8.57 5.82
CA HIS A 74 -9.12 -9.92 5.54
C HIS A 74 -9.30 -10.29 4.08
N ASP A 75 -10.53 -10.19 3.55
CA ASP A 75 -10.79 -10.62 2.18
C ASP A 75 -9.99 -9.80 1.17
N ARG A 76 -9.91 -8.50 1.41
CA ARG A 76 -9.18 -7.58 0.53
C ARG A 76 -7.70 -7.91 0.51
N VAL A 77 -7.13 -8.07 1.70
CA VAL A 77 -5.70 -8.33 1.85
C VAL A 77 -5.32 -9.68 1.25
N VAL A 78 -6.10 -10.73 1.54
CA VAL A 78 -5.82 -12.05 0.98
C VAL A 78 -5.88 -12.03 -0.54
N ARG A 79 -6.83 -11.31 -1.11
CA ARG A 79 -6.94 -11.18 -2.57
C ARG A 79 -5.73 -10.49 -3.17
N ILE A 80 -5.25 -9.42 -2.53
CA ILE A 80 -4.06 -8.70 -2.99
C ILE A 80 -2.84 -9.61 -2.94
N LEU A 81 -2.64 -10.29 -1.81
CA LEU A 81 -1.49 -11.18 -1.64
C LEU A 81 -1.52 -12.32 -2.65
N ARG A 82 -2.69 -12.90 -2.91
CA ARG A 82 -2.82 -13.93 -3.95
C ARG A 82 -2.45 -13.38 -5.32
N GLY A 83 -2.81 -12.13 -5.58
CA GLY A 83 -2.41 -11.47 -6.82
C GLY A 83 -0.90 -11.38 -6.94
N PHE A 84 -0.21 -11.04 -5.87
CA PHE A 84 1.26 -11.03 -5.87
C PHE A 84 1.81 -12.43 -6.14
N ARG A 85 1.28 -13.43 -5.45
CA ARG A 85 1.72 -14.81 -5.62
C ARG A 85 1.59 -15.26 -7.08
N ASP A 86 0.49 -14.90 -7.70
CA ASP A 86 0.19 -15.30 -9.08
C ASP A 86 0.72 -14.34 -10.12
N ASP A 87 1.42 -13.31 -9.68
CA ASP A 87 1.95 -12.25 -10.54
C ASP A 87 0.88 -11.58 -11.38
N ALA A 88 -0.30 -11.40 -10.79
CA ALA A 88 -1.43 -10.76 -11.44
C ALA A 88 -1.29 -9.24 -11.38
N ALA A 89 -1.93 -8.54 -12.32
CA ALA A 89 -1.95 -7.09 -12.31
C ALA A 89 -2.90 -6.59 -11.22
N ILE A 90 -2.42 -5.62 -10.45
CA ILE A 90 -3.14 -5.04 -9.32
C ILE A 90 -3.29 -3.54 -9.59
N PRO A 91 -4.44 -2.92 -9.34
CA PRO A 91 -4.56 -1.48 -9.56
C PRO A 91 -3.48 -0.70 -8.81
N PRO A 92 -2.91 0.35 -9.41
CA PRO A 92 -1.90 1.15 -8.73
C PRO A 92 -2.49 1.90 -7.54
N VAL A 93 -1.64 2.27 -6.60
CA VAL A 93 -2.04 3.13 -5.49
C VAL A 93 -2.19 4.57 -5.99
N GLU A 94 -2.92 5.39 -5.25
CA GLU A 94 -3.07 6.81 -5.57
C GLU A 94 -2.34 7.61 -4.51
N ILE A 95 -1.47 8.50 -4.96
CA ILE A 95 -0.64 9.31 -4.08
C ILE A 95 -0.75 10.77 -4.45
N ALA A 96 -0.37 11.63 -3.52
CA ALA A 96 -0.29 13.07 -3.74
C ALA A 96 1.07 13.55 -3.25
N ARG A 97 1.60 14.58 -3.91
CA ARG A 97 2.90 15.14 -3.54
C ARG A 97 2.78 15.94 -2.25
N LEU A 98 3.81 15.84 -1.44
CA LEU A 98 3.96 16.68 -0.25
C LEU A 98 4.86 17.85 -0.59
N ALA A 99 4.47 19.03 -0.09
CA ALA A 99 5.21 20.26 -0.38
C ALA A 99 6.51 20.35 0.41
N ASP A 100 6.60 19.64 1.54
CA ASP A 100 7.77 19.69 2.39
C ASP A 100 8.89 18.87 1.78
N GLY A 101 10.05 19.49 1.55
CA GLY A 101 11.18 18.82 0.94
C GLY A 101 12.10 18.06 1.88
N SER A 102 11.81 18.04 3.17
CA SER A 102 12.73 17.48 4.17
C SER A 102 12.36 16.07 4.60
N GLY A 103 11.29 15.51 4.10
CA GLY A 103 10.83 14.17 4.50
C GLY A 103 10.32 13.38 3.32
N PRO A 104 9.34 12.51 3.54
CA PRO A 104 8.74 11.75 2.45
C PRO A 104 8.16 12.69 1.39
N ARG A 105 8.23 12.27 0.15
CA ARG A 105 7.79 13.10 -0.98
C ARG A 105 6.31 12.96 -1.26
N PHE A 106 5.67 11.90 -0.79
CA PHE A 106 4.31 11.56 -1.15
C PHE A 106 3.51 11.12 0.06
N LYS A 107 2.18 11.26 -0.03
CA LYS A 107 1.25 10.64 0.91
C LYS A 107 0.28 9.76 0.14
N LEU A 108 -0.24 8.73 0.81
CA LEU A 108 -1.28 7.88 0.22
C LEU A 108 -2.61 8.64 0.21
N VAL A 109 -3.31 8.56 -0.92
CA VAL A 109 -4.68 9.04 -1.05
C VAL A 109 -5.62 7.84 -1.03
N HIS A 110 -5.32 6.81 -1.84
CA HIS A 110 -6.08 5.56 -1.88
C HIS A 110 -5.14 4.40 -2.08
N GLY A 111 -5.55 3.23 -1.61
CA GLY A 111 -4.77 2.01 -1.83
C GLY A 111 -3.92 1.61 -0.65
N VAL A 112 -4.37 1.91 0.57
CA VAL A 112 -3.63 1.60 1.80
C VAL A 112 -3.28 0.13 1.88
N HIS A 113 -4.24 -0.76 1.63
CA HIS A 113 -3.97 -2.20 1.71
C HIS A 113 -3.02 -2.65 0.62
N ARG A 114 -3.18 -2.13 -0.61
CA ARG A 114 -2.27 -2.47 -1.71
C ARG A 114 -0.85 -2.02 -1.40
N PHE A 115 -0.70 -0.83 -0.84
CA PHE A 115 0.62 -0.31 -0.49
C PHE A 115 1.28 -1.16 0.59
N TYR A 116 0.58 -1.38 1.71
CA TYR A 116 1.19 -2.07 2.84
C TYR A 116 1.32 -3.57 2.62
N CYS A 117 0.47 -4.18 1.82
CA CYS A 117 0.72 -5.55 1.35
C CYS A 117 1.99 -5.60 0.51
N GLY A 118 2.21 -4.60 -0.32
CA GLY A 118 3.44 -4.52 -1.12
C GLY A 118 4.68 -4.42 -0.25
N VAL A 119 4.63 -3.58 0.78
CA VAL A 119 5.75 -3.45 1.72
C VAL A 119 5.99 -4.77 2.45
N ALA A 120 4.92 -5.40 2.95
CA ALA A 120 5.03 -6.68 3.67
C ALA A 120 5.60 -7.78 2.78
N ALA A 121 5.27 -7.78 1.51
CA ALA A 121 5.76 -8.79 0.57
C ALA A 121 7.23 -8.58 0.17
N GLY A 122 7.78 -7.40 0.42
CA GLY A 122 9.19 -7.12 0.15
C GLY A 122 9.44 -6.28 -1.08
N PHE A 123 8.41 -5.74 -1.72
CA PHE A 123 8.63 -4.84 -2.84
C PHE A 123 9.25 -3.54 -2.36
N SER A 124 10.24 -3.05 -3.09
CA SER A 124 10.91 -1.78 -2.78
C SER A 124 10.21 -0.59 -3.42
N GLN A 125 9.35 -0.84 -4.39
CA GLN A 125 8.58 0.17 -5.10
C GLN A 125 7.14 -0.30 -5.25
N VAL A 126 6.23 0.64 -5.50
CA VAL A 126 4.85 0.32 -5.84
C VAL A 126 4.45 1.12 -7.08
N PRO A 127 3.57 0.58 -7.93
CA PRO A 127 3.02 1.37 -9.02
C PRO A 127 2.01 2.36 -8.45
N ALA A 128 2.03 3.57 -8.97
CA ALA A 128 1.23 4.67 -8.44
C ALA A 128 0.74 5.58 -9.55
N VAL A 129 -0.38 6.23 -9.29
CA VAL A 129 -0.81 7.38 -10.08
C VAL A 129 -0.87 8.58 -9.15
N GLU A 130 -0.61 9.75 -9.71
CA GLU A 130 -0.65 10.98 -8.91
C GLU A 130 -2.05 11.55 -8.97
N ALA A 131 -2.76 11.50 -7.83
CA ALA A 131 -4.10 12.02 -7.72
C ALA A 131 -4.03 13.48 -7.30
N VAL A 132 -5.02 14.25 -7.73
CA VAL A 132 -5.16 15.62 -7.25
C VAL A 132 -5.86 15.56 -5.91
N ASP A 133 -5.22 16.09 -4.87
CA ASP A 133 -5.81 16.16 -3.55
C ASP A 133 -6.63 17.45 -3.48
N ILE A 134 -7.88 17.35 -3.86
CA ILE A 134 -8.74 18.52 -3.93
C ILE A 134 -9.14 19.07 -2.57
N TRP A 135 -8.81 18.35 -1.53
CA TRP A 135 -9.09 18.79 -0.15
C TRP A 135 -7.87 19.47 0.48
N GLY A 136 -6.90 19.72 -0.33
CA GLY A 136 -5.76 20.50 0.05
C GLY A 136 -4.67 19.80 0.75
N ASP A 137 -4.75 20.25 0.88
CA ASP A 137 -3.97 20.18 1.57
C ASP A 137 -3.72 19.97 2.41
N SER A 138 -4.05 20.06 2.21
CA SER A 138 -3.99 20.04 2.79
C SER A 138 -3.64 19.75 3.61
N THR A 139 -3.65 20.10 3.74
CA THR A 139 -3.26 20.00 4.36
C THR A 139 -2.87 19.46 5.06
N GLY A 140 -2.70 19.41 4.89
CA GLY A 140 -2.20 18.83 5.41
C GLY A 140 -2.34 18.56 6.40
N GLU A 141 -2.85 18.72 6.45
CA GLU A 141 -2.85 18.34 7.29
C GLU A 141 -2.55 17.81 7.91
N ALA A 142 -2.40 18.02 7.81
CA ALA A 142 -1.90 17.61 8.47
C ALA A 142 -1.31 16.89 8.97
#